data_1570d023a124eda4dbbcf4ee1c07d6a5
#
_entry.id   1570d023a124eda4dbbcf4ee1c07d6a5
#
_cell.length_a   1.000
_cell.length_b   1.000
_cell.length_c   1.000
_cell.angle_alpha   90.00
_cell.angle_beta   90.00
_cell.angle_gamma   90.00
#
_symmetry.space_group_name_H-M   'P 1'
#
loop_
_entity.id
_entity.type
_entity.pdbx_description
1 polymer ?
#
loop_
_entity_poly.entity_id
_entity_poly.type
_entity_poly.pdbx_seq_one_letter_code
_entity_poly.pdbx_strand_id
1 'polypeptide(L)'
;MMTYTDTITIDLISHGVRQKGKLADQKTVVKFREHARDRLAYWLANRMDQLAFLTLSGIGYGFNNDGSTRSSGAFSSLAFASDVSAPTTNRHYRVTADASSVYTGLAAGATASVDATDTLSYQSIVDIVTLAKTNYVKPLMAGGKEYYVAFVRPEGLAQLKKDQDFQRAVVTGLDRGKENPFFSGGTVTVDGLVLHEHRLVYNTKGAASGSKWGAGSTVDGSRMLVCGSQALGIADLGSPEWAEKWFNYNSSPGVNVDKMFGLLKPKYHSIYSGTVEDFGVMAIDHAI
;
A
#
# COMPACT_ATOMS: atom_id res chain seq x y z
N MET A 1 -0.35 0.16 -35.30
CA MET A 1 -0.24 -0.31 -33.90
C MET A 1 0.62 0.69 -33.16
N MET A 2 0.10 1.38 -32.13
CA MET A 2 0.91 2.27 -31.30
C MET A 2 1.45 1.47 -30.13
N THR A 3 2.75 1.48 -29.91
CA THR A 3 3.42 0.88 -28.76
C THR A 3 3.81 1.99 -27.78
N TYR A 4 3.48 1.81 -26.52
CA TYR A 4 3.88 2.69 -25.44
C TYR A 4 4.93 1.99 -24.60
N THR A 5 5.97 2.71 -24.22
CA THR A 5 7.05 2.23 -23.36
C THR A 5 7.05 3.04 -22.08
N ASP A 6 7.27 2.38 -20.97
CA ASP A 6 7.48 3.00 -19.67
C ASP A 6 8.88 2.64 -19.17
N THR A 7 9.53 3.52 -18.43
CA THR A 7 10.92 3.36 -17.98
C THR A 7 10.95 3.30 -16.48
N ILE A 8 11.57 2.26 -15.93
CA ILE A 8 11.76 2.10 -14.47
C ILE A 8 13.17 2.53 -14.11
N THR A 9 13.30 3.51 -13.25
CA THR A 9 14.58 3.92 -12.68
C THR A 9 14.98 2.97 -11.56
N ILE A 10 16.25 2.64 -11.46
CA ILE A 10 16.80 1.67 -10.48
C ILE A 10 17.78 2.39 -9.57
N ASP A 11 17.77 2.03 -8.28
CA ASP A 11 18.73 2.54 -7.31
C ASP A 11 19.07 1.47 -6.26
N LEU A 12 20.06 1.75 -5.43
CA LEU A 12 20.59 0.90 -4.37
C LEU A 12 19.99 1.29 -3.02
N ILE A 13 19.39 0.35 -2.33
CA ILE A 13 19.09 0.48 -0.90
C ILE A 13 20.11 -0.30 -0.10
N SER A 14 20.78 0.38 0.83
CA SER A 14 21.81 -0.17 1.70
C SER A 14 21.48 0.10 3.17
N HIS A 15 21.67 -0.90 4.03
CA HIS A 15 21.57 -0.70 5.47
C HIS A 15 22.54 -1.63 6.23
N GLY A 16 23.33 -1.02 7.11
CA GLY A 16 24.30 -1.73 7.90
C GLY A 16 24.09 -1.57 9.41
N VAL A 17 24.41 -2.61 10.14
CA VAL A 17 24.40 -2.63 11.61
C VAL A 17 25.80 -2.95 12.11
N ARG A 18 26.27 -2.23 13.10
CA ARG A 18 27.59 -2.40 13.71
C ARG A 18 27.48 -2.62 15.21
N GLN A 19 28.23 -3.59 15.72
CA GLN A 19 28.36 -3.85 17.15
C GLN A 19 29.30 -2.84 17.82
N LYS A 20 29.02 -2.52 19.10
CA LYS A 20 29.84 -1.53 19.86
C LYS A 20 31.25 -2.01 20.24
N GLY A 21 31.51 -3.33 20.18
CA GLY A 21 32.82 -3.91 20.45
C GLY A 21 32.79 -5.18 21.29
N LYS A 22 33.96 -5.80 21.53
CA LYS A 22 34.13 -7.08 22.23
C LYS A 22 33.51 -7.14 23.63
N LEU A 23 33.56 -6.05 24.38
CA LEU A 23 32.96 -6.00 25.71
C LEU A 23 31.42 -6.11 25.66
N ALA A 24 30.80 -5.55 24.64
CA ALA A 24 29.35 -5.70 24.41
C ALA A 24 28.98 -7.13 24.02
N ASP A 25 29.84 -7.81 23.28
CA ASP A 25 29.68 -9.21 22.89
C ASP A 25 29.72 -10.17 24.07
N GLN A 26 30.67 -9.93 24.99
CA GLN A 26 30.81 -10.75 26.22
C GLN A 26 29.65 -10.58 27.21
N LYS A 27 28.96 -9.43 27.17
CA LYS A 27 27.81 -9.14 28.06
C LYS A 27 26.48 -9.63 27.51
N THR A 28 26.42 -10.00 26.22
CA THR A 28 25.18 -10.48 25.58
C THR A 28 25.24 -11.99 25.37
N VAL A 29 24.17 -12.68 25.74
CA VAL A 29 23.97 -14.11 25.44
C VAL A 29 23.64 -14.36 23.97
N VAL A 30 23.32 -13.27 23.25
CA VAL A 30 22.82 -13.28 21.87
C VAL A 30 23.98 -13.13 20.90
N LYS A 31 24.10 -14.05 19.94
CA LYS A 31 25.08 -13.96 18.88
C LYS A 31 24.74 -12.81 17.91
N PHE A 32 25.48 -11.72 17.98
CA PHE A 32 25.22 -10.52 17.19
C PHE A 32 25.08 -10.80 15.69
N ARG A 33 25.98 -11.61 15.13
CA ARG A 33 26.05 -11.85 13.68
C ARG A 33 24.78 -12.49 13.12
N GLU A 34 24.26 -13.51 13.78
CA GLU A 34 23.03 -14.21 13.38
C GLU A 34 21.82 -13.29 13.50
N HIS A 35 21.65 -12.63 14.65
CA HIS A 35 20.55 -11.71 14.86
C HIS A 35 20.60 -10.48 13.95
N ALA A 36 21.79 -9.96 13.63
CA ALA A 36 21.95 -8.85 12.72
C ALA A 36 21.46 -9.20 11.31
N ARG A 37 21.80 -10.40 10.81
CA ARG A 37 21.32 -10.88 9.50
C ARG A 37 19.79 -11.00 9.46
N ASP A 38 19.19 -11.66 10.45
CA ASP A 38 17.73 -11.83 10.50
C ASP A 38 17.01 -10.49 10.56
N ARG A 39 17.52 -9.56 11.38
CA ARG A 39 16.96 -8.22 11.51
C ARG A 39 17.09 -7.39 10.25
N LEU A 40 18.22 -7.47 9.56
CA LEU A 40 18.44 -6.78 8.30
C LEU A 40 17.58 -7.36 7.17
N ALA A 41 17.40 -8.69 7.11
CA ALA A 41 16.50 -9.34 6.14
C ALA A 41 15.06 -8.87 6.34
N TYR A 42 14.58 -8.87 7.60
CA TYR A 42 13.25 -8.36 7.92
C TYR A 42 13.09 -6.87 7.62
N TRP A 43 14.13 -6.07 7.92
CA TRP A 43 14.15 -4.64 7.61
C TRP A 43 14.03 -4.41 6.10
N LEU A 44 14.79 -5.14 5.28
CA LEU A 44 14.77 -4.99 3.82
C LEU A 44 13.39 -5.34 3.26
N ALA A 45 12.81 -6.48 3.63
CA ALA A 45 11.48 -6.88 3.20
C ALA A 45 10.42 -5.83 3.58
N ASN A 46 10.42 -5.37 4.83
CA ASN A 46 9.49 -4.34 5.30
C ASN A 46 9.67 -3.00 4.57
N ARG A 47 10.90 -2.64 4.18
CA ARG A 47 11.15 -1.40 3.40
C ARG A 47 10.65 -1.52 1.97
N MET A 48 10.86 -2.66 1.32
CA MET A 48 10.33 -2.92 -0.01
C MET A 48 8.82 -2.83 -0.02
N ASP A 49 8.14 -3.45 0.94
CA ASP A 49 6.69 -3.37 1.07
C ASP A 49 6.20 -1.94 1.30
N GLN A 50 6.84 -1.19 2.20
CA GLN A 50 6.50 0.21 2.45
C GLN A 50 6.59 1.06 1.20
N LEU A 51 7.68 0.94 0.44
CA LEU A 51 7.90 1.69 -0.79
C LEU A 51 6.91 1.28 -1.88
N ALA A 52 6.60 -0.02 -1.99
CA ALA A 52 5.60 -0.53 -2.93
C ALA A 52 4.20 0.10 -2.67
N PHE A 53 3.75 0.11 -1.40
CA PHE A 53 2.47 0.74 -1.04
C PHE A 53 2.45 2.26 -1.25
N LEU A 54 3.57 2.96 -1.00
CA LEU A 54 3.69 4.39 -1.29
C LEU A 54 3.64 4.66 -2.79
N THR A 55 4.35 3.88 -3.61
CA THR A 55 4.32 3.98 -5.07
C THR A 55 2.91 3.77 -5.62
N LEU A 56 2.22 2.71 -5.18
CA LEU A 56 0.83 2.43 -5.57
C LEU A 56 -0.13 3.56 -5.15
N SER A 57 0.07 4.11 -3.95
CA SER A 57 -0.73 5.22 -3.42
C SER A 57 -0.40 6.57 -4.08
N GLY A 58 0.73 6.67 -4.81
CA GLY A 58 1.20 7.91 -5.40
C GLY A 58 1.68 8.93 -4.36
N ILE A 59 2.24 8.46 -3.25
CA ILE A 59 2.78 9.29 -2.17
C ILE A 59 4.30 9.20 -2.19
N GLY A 60 4.94 10.38 -2.17
CA GLY A 60 6.41 10.46 -2.19
C GLY A 60 7.08 9.84 -0.96
N TYR A 61 8.29 9.33 -1.14
CA TYR A 61 9.04 8.60 -0.12
C TYR A 61 9.56 9.45 1.05
N GLY A 62 9.31 10.75 1.03
CA GLY A 62 9.51 11.64 2.18
C GLY A 62 8.52 11.41 3.32
N PHE A 63 7.47 10.64 3.08
CA PHE A 63 6.47 10.25 4.07
C PHE A 63 6.58 8.77 4.44
N ASN A 64 6.13 8.44 5.64
CA ASN A 64 5.83 7.07 6.04
C ASN A 64 4.42 6.68 5.60
N ASN A 65 4.10 5.39 5.66
CA ASN A 65 2.77 4.89 5.30
C ASN A 65 1.65 5.35 6.25
N ASP A 66 1.99 5.89 7.42
CA ASP A 66 1.07 6.51 8.36
C ASP A 66 0.85 8.03 8.14
N GLY A 67 1.46 8.58 7.09
CA GLY A 67 1.38 10.01 6.77
C GLY A 67 2.38 10.90 7.53
N SER A 68 3.12 10.37 8.49
CA SER A 68 4.18 11.13 9.16
C SER A 68 5.36 11.42 8.24
N THR A 69 6.01 12.55 8.42
CA THR A 69 7.24 12.89 7.68
C THR A 69 8.40 11.99 8.15
N ARG A 70 9.19 11.47 7.23
CA ARG A 70 10.39 10.70 7.57
C ARG A 70 11.45 11.62 8.17
N SER A 71 11.94 11.27 9.34
CA SER A 71 12.99 12.01 10.03
C SER A 71 14.40 11.79 9.46
N SER A 72 14.61 10.68 8.74
CA SER A 72 15.85 10.35 8.04
C SER A 72 15.57 10.22 6.55
N GLY A 73 16.04 11.18 5.76
CA GLY A 73 15.60 11.42 4.39
C GLY A 73 16.19 10.53 3.30
N ALA A 74 16.77 9.37 3.64
CA ALA A 74 17.47 8.54 2.66
C ALA A 74 16.57 8.09 1.48
N PHE A 75 15.30 7.83 1.72
CA PHE A 75 14.41 7.28 0.69
C PHE A 75 13.87 8.31 -0.30
N SER A 76 13.78 9.58 0.06
CA SER A 76 13.38 10.64 -0.86
C SER A 76 14.47 10.98 -1.88
N SER A 77 15.70 10.58 -1.62
CA SER A 77 16.85 10.76 -2.53
C SER A 77 17.09 9.58 -3.47
N LEU A 78 16.33 8.49 -3.35
CA LEU A 78 16.42 7.36 -4.28
C LEU A 78 16.08 7.82 -5.71
N ALA A 79 16.81 7.35 -6.70
CA ALA A 79 16.62 7.75 -8.08
C ALA A 79 15.19 7.43 -8.58
N PHE A 80 14.62 6.29 -8.18
CA PHE A 80 13.24 5.93 -8.52
C PHE A 80 12.16 6.64 -7.67
N ALA A 81 12.55 7.52 -6.73
CA ALA A 81 11.57 8.36 -6.04
C ALA A 81 10.88 9.35 -6.99
N SER A 82 11.53 9.71 -8.10
CA SER A 82 10.96 10.54 -9.16
C SER A 82 9.87 9.83 -9.96
N ASP A 83 9.86 8.49 -9.97
CA ASP A 83 8.88 7.68 -10.71
C ASP A 83 7.54 7.57 -9.97
N VAL A 84 7.49 8.00 -8.71
CA VAL A 84 6.25 8.03 -7.92
C VAL A 84 5.33 9.13 -8.44
N SER A 85 4.18 8.72 -8.93
CA SER A 85 3.19 9.63 -9.49
C SER A 85 1.84 9.53 -8.77
N ALA A 86 1.19 10.67 -8.57
CA ALA A 86 -0.17 10.71 -8.03
C ALA A 86 -1.12 9.84 -8.87
N PRO A 87 -2.20 9.30 -8.28
CA PRO A 87 -3.23 8.62 -9.05
C PRO A 87 -3.82 9.54 -10.12
N THR A 88 -4.05 8.98 -11.31
CA THR A 88 -4.65 9.75 -12.41
C THR A 88 -6.14 10.00 -12.17
N THR A 89 -6.72 11.00 -12.83
CA THR A 89 -8.09 11.48 -12.53
C THR A 89 -9.14 10.35 -12.60
N ASN A 90 -9.07 9.49 -13.61
CA ASN A 90 -10.01 8.37 -13.77
C ASN A 90 -9.63 7.13 -12.96
N ARG A 91 -8.65 7.24 -12.09
CA ARG A 91 -8.17 6.19 -11.17
C ARG A 91 -8.15 6.65 -9.72
N HIS A 92 -8.67 7.84 -9.44
CA HIS A 92 -8.69 8.41 -8.11
C HIS A 92 -10.09 8.83 -7.74
N TYR A 93 -10.66 8.19 -6.73
CA TYR A 93 -11.99 8.44 -6.23
C TYR A 93 -12.01 8.53 -4.71
N ARG A 94 -13.07 9.06 -4.16
CA ARG A 94 -13.34 9.08 -2.73
C ARG A 94 -14.74 8.56 -2.45
N VAL A 95 -14.92 7.94 -1.32
CA VAL A 95 -16.23 7.60 -0.78
C VAL A 95 -16.92 8.89 -0.37
N THR A 96 -18.22 8.98 -0.57
CA THR A 96 -19.04 10.10 -0.08
C THR A 96 -20.21 9.57 0.73
N ALA A 97 -20.46 10.23 1.86
CA ALA A 97 -21.59 9.95 2.72
C ALA A 97 -22.29 11.26 3.12
N ASP A 98 -23.54 11.17 3.56
CA ASP A 98 -24.24 12.30 4.13
C ASP A 98 -23.82 12.57 5.60
N ALA A 99 -24.40 13.60 6.20
CA ALA A 99 -24.15 13.96 7.60
C ALA A 99 -24.55 12.86 8.61
N SER A 100 -25.36 11.89 8.19
CA SER A 100 -25.78 10.73 9.00
C SER A 100 -24.93 9.50 8.75
N SER A 101 -23.80 9.64 8.03
CA SER A 101 -22.90 8.55 7.60
C SER A 101 -23.57 7.52 6.69
N VAL A 102 -24.62 7.89 5.96
CA VAL A 102 -25.23 7.05 4.95
C VAL A 102 -24.49 7.28 3.63
N TYR A 103 -24.02 6.19 3.02
CA TYR A 103 -23.32 6.23 1.74
C TYR A 103 -24.16 6.88 0.64
N THR A 104 -23.57 7.81 -0.10
CA THR A 104 -24.25 8.53 -1.19
C THR A 104 -23.64 8.28 -2.57
N GLY A 105 -22.44 7.74 -2.64
CA GLY A 105 -21.79 7.40 -3.92
C GLY A 105 -20.27 7.52 -3.87
N LEU A 106 -19.67 7.47 -5.05
CA LEU A 106 -18.24 7.74 -5.27
C LEU A 106 -18.09 9.08 -6.03
N ALA A 107 -17.22 9.94 -5.55
CA ALA A 107 -16.86 11.18 -6.22
C ALA A 107 -15.40 11.17 -6.67
N ALA A 108 -15.02 12.11 -7.54
CA ALA A 108 -13.62 12.31 -7.93
C ALA A 108 -12.73 12.49 -6.71
N GLY A 109 -11.54 11.89 -6.74
CA GLY A 109 -10.59 11.89 -5.65
C GLY A 109 -10.07 13.31 -5.35
N ALA A 110 -10.36 13.75 -4.13
CA ALA A 110 -9.86 15.01 -3.58
C ALA A 110 -9.74 14.85 -2.07
N THR A 111 -8.52 14.69 -1.58
CA THR A 111 -8.25 14.44 -0.15
C THR A 111 -8.78 15.56 0.76
N ALA A 112 -8.80 16.81 0.27
CA ALA A 112 -9.35 17.96 0.99
C ALA A 112 -10.89 17.92 1.14
N SER A 113 -11.57 17.07 0.38
CA SER A 113 -13.04 16.94 0.40
C SER A 113 -13.53 15.68 1.11
N VAL A 114 -12.64 14.95 1.79
CA VAL A 114 -13.00 13.78 2.59
C VAL A 114 -13.51 14.25 3.93
N ASP A 115 -14.73 13.84 4.29
CA ASP A 115 -15.33 14.13 5.58
C ASP A 115 -15.21 12.92 6.53
N ALA A 116 -15.34 13.15 7.83
CA ALA A 116 -15.24 12.08 8.84
C ALA A 116 -16.35 11.02 8.70
N THR A 117 -17.42 11.34 7.99
CA THR A 117 -18.54 10.44 7.69
C THR A 117 -18.30 9.53 6.48
N ASP A 118 -17.31 9.85 5.65
CA ASP A 118 -17.01 9.15 4.37
C ASP A 118 -16.36 7.77 4.61
N THR A 119 -17.09 6.89 5.28
CA THR A 119 -16.63 5.56 5.68
C THR A 119 -16.96 4.49 4.64
N LEU A 120 -16.20 3.39 4.63
CA LEU A 120 -16.46 2.25 3.76
C LEU A 120 -17.76 1.52 4.17
N SER A 121 -18.60 1.19 3.18
CA SER A 121 -19.82 0.41 3.32
C SER A 121 -19.90 -0.70 2.27
N TYR A 122 -20.83 -1.64 2.41
CA TYR A 122 -21.08 -2.68 1.41
C TYR A 122 -21.42 -2.10 0.04
N GLN A 123 -22.28 -1.07 0.01
CA GLN A 123 -22.68 -0.39 -1.22
C GLN A 123 -21.46 0.26 -1.91
N SER A 124 -20.54 0.85 -1.14
CA SER A 124 -19.32 1.42 -1.70
C SER A 124 -18.45 0.36 -2.42
N ILE A 125 -18.40 -0.88 -1.90
CA ILE A 125 -17.65 -1.96 -2.52
C ILE A 125 -18.25 -2.35 -3.88
N VAL A 126 -19.57 -2.44 -3.97
CA VAL A 126 -20.28 -2.77 -5.24
C VAL A 126 -20.02 -1.67 -6.28
N ASP A 127 -20.11 -0.41 -5.89
CA ASP A 127 -19.86 0.71 -6.79
C ASP A 127 -18.40 0.79 -7.22
N ILE A 128 -17.44 0.49 -6.34
CA ILE A 128 -16.01 0.42 -6.66
C ILE A 128 -15.74 -0.62 -7.74
N VAL A 129 -16.32 -1.83 -7.62
CA VAL A 129 -16.16 -2.89 -8.63
C VAL A 129 -16.78 -2.46 -9.97
N THR A 130 -17.98 -1.88 -9.94
CA THR A 130 -18.64 -1.36 -11.14
C THR A 130 -17.80 -0.28 -11.81
N LEU A 131 -17.24 0.64 -11.01
CA LEU A 131 -16.41 1.72 -11.50
C LEU A 131 -15.07 1.20 -12.07
N ALA A 132 -14.47 0.19 -11.45
CA ALA A 132 -13.25 -0.45 -11.96
C ALA A 132 -13.49 -1.07 -13.34
N LYS A 133 -14.62 -1.76 -13.53
CA LYS A 133 -15.01 -2.35 -14.82
C LYS A 133 -15.34 -1.26 -15.85
N THR A 134 -16.08 -0.24 -15.48
CA THR A 134 -16.46 0.88 -16.37
C THR A 134 -15.24 1.67 -16.86
N ASN A 135 -14.27 1.87 -15.99
CA ASN A 135 -13.03 2.57 -16.33
C ASN A 135 -11.96 1.64 -16.94
N TYR A 136 -12.31 0.44 -17.33
CA TYR A 136 -11.40 -0.50 -17.98
C TYR A 136 -10.12 -0.81 -17.19
N VAL A 137 -10.20 -0.86 -15.86
CA VAL A 137 -9.09 -1.41 -15.06
C VAL A 137 -8.96 -2.88 -15.43
N LYS A 138 -7.78 -3.30 -15.86
CA LYS A 138 -7.57 -4.67 -16.32
C LYS A 138 -7.67 -5.67 -15.16
N PRO A 139 -8.65 -6.59 -15.16
CA PRO A 139 -8.83 -7.54 -14.07
C PRO A 139 -7.75 -8.62 -14.05
N LEU A 140 -7.64 -9.31 -12.92
CA LEU A 140 -6.97 -10.59 -12.80
C LEU A 140 -7.93 -11.70 -13.24
N MET A 141 -7.45 -12.62 -14.07
CA MET A 141 -8.26 -13.73 -14.55
C MET A 141 -7.91 -15.01 -13.79
N ALA A 142 -8.87 -15.59 -13.09
CA ALA A 142 -8.72 -16.88 -12.43
C ALA A 142 -9.97 -17.75 -12.65
N GLY A 143 -9.79 -18.95 -13.18
CA GLY A 143 -10.89 -19.88 -13.45
C GLY A 143 -11.98 -19.33 -14.39
N GLY A 144 -11.64 -18.46 -15.32
CA GLY A 144 -12.56 -17.82 -16.26
C GLY A 144 -13.40 -16.68 -15.64
N LYS A 145 -13.11 -16.28 -14.40
CA LYS A 145 -13.76 -15.15 -13.71
C LYS A 145 -12.79 -13.99 -13.54
N GLU A 146 -13.34 -12.78 -13.51
CA GLU A 146 -12.61 -11.54 -13.28
C GLU A 146 -12.53 -11.23 -11.79
N TYR A 147 -11.33 -10.91 -11.33
CA TYR A 147 -11.07 -10.54 -9.94
C TYR A 147 -10.22 -9.28 -9.86
N TYR A 148 -10.44 -8.52 -8.79
CA TYR A 148 -9.58 -7.44 -8.33
C TYR A 148 -9.15 -7.72 -6.90
N VAL A 149 -7.97 -7.22 -6.50
CA VAL A 149 -7.50 -7.30 -5.12
C VAL A 149 -7.53 -5.91 -4.52
N ALA A 150 -8.29 -5.75 -3.44
CA ALA A 150 -8.34 -4.51 -2.69
C ALA A 150 -7.48 -4.61 -1.44
N PHE A 151 -6.46 -3.78 -1.34
CA PHE A 151 -5.70 -3.62 -0.11
C PHE A 151 -6.36 -2.55 0.75
N VAL A 152 -6.87 -2.99 1.90
CA VAL A 152 -7.61 -2.16 2.84
C VAL A 152 -6.88 -2.14 4.18
N ARG A 153 -6.86 -0.98 4.82
CA ARG A 153 -6.32 -0.87 6.17
C ARG A 153 -7.23 -1.58 7.18
N PRO A 154 -6.70 -2.11 8.31
CA PRO A 154 -7.50 -2.77 9.35
C PRO A 154 -8.71 -1.97 9.81
N GLU A 155 -8.56 -0.64 9.97
CA GLU A 155 -9.66 0.24 10.39
C GLU A 155 -10.77 0.32 9.34
N GLY A 156 -10.42 0.41 8.04
CA GLY A 156 -11.40 0.40 6.96
C GLY A 156 -12.15 -0.94 6.87
N LEU A 157 -11.45 -2.06 7.03
CA LEU A 157 -12.10 -3.37 7.09
C LEU A 157 -12.99 -3.51 8.34
N ALA A 158 -12.62 -2.90 9.45
CA ALA A 158 -13.46 -2.87 10.65
C ALA A 158 -14.75 -2.06 10.44
N GLN A 159 -14.72 -0.99 9.64
CA GLN A 159 -15.93 -0.25 9.25
C GLN A 159 -16.87 -1.14 8.45
N LEU A 160 -16.35 -1.85 7.42
CA LEU A 160 -17.14 -2.82 6.65
C LEU A 160 -17.75 -3.92 7.52
N LYS A 161 -16.99 -4.47 8.48
CA LYS A 161 -17.50 -5.49 9.41
C LYS A 161 -18.61 -4.98 10.33
N LYS A 162 -18.68 -3.66 10.58
CA LYS A 162 -19.74 -3.02 11.38
C LYS A 162 -20.97 -2.66 10.54
N ASP A 163 -20.85 -2.59 9.22
CA ASP A 163 -21.94 -2.28 8.32
C ASP A 163 -22.97 -3.42 8.31
N GLN A 164 -24.24 -3.08 8.52
CA GLN A 164 -25.33 -4.06 8.60
C GLN A 164 -25.58 -4.78 7.28
N ASP A 165 -25.44 -4.08 6.16
CA ASP A 165 -25.67 -4.68 4.85
C ASP A 165 -24.55 -5.66 4.51
N PHE A 166 -23.31 -5.34 4.87
CA PHE A 166 -22.19 -6.26 4.75
C PHE A 166 -22.36 -7.51 5.63
N GLN A 167 -22.79 -7.34 6.88
CA GLN A 167 -23.08 -8.46 7.78
C GLN A 167 -24.19 -9.36 7.24
N ARG A 168 -25.27 -8.78 6.71
CA ARG A 168 -26.36 -9.54 6.08
C ARG A 168 -25.89 -10.32 4.86
N ALA A 169 -25.09 -9.71 3.99
CA ALA A 169 -24.53 -10.35 2.81
C ALA A 169 -23.61 -11.53 3.19
N VAL A 170 -22.74 -11.36 4.17
CA VAL A 170 -21.84 -12.42 4.67
C VAL A 170 -22.61 -13.56 5.32
N VAL A 171 -23.63 -13.27 6.14
CA VAL A 171 -24.45 -14.29 6.81
C VAL A 171 -25.30 -15.07 5.82
N THR A 172 -25.78 -14.42 4.75
CA THR A 172 -26.66 -15.06 3.76
C THR A 172 -25.89 -15.81 2.69
N GLY A 173 -24.72 -15.32 2.30
CA GLY A 173 -23.96 -15.81 1.13
C GLY A 173 -22.82 -16.78 1.46
N LEU A 174 -22.38 -16.90 2.71
CA LEU A 174 -21.24 -17.71 3.11
C LEU A 174 -21.65 -18.88 4.02
N ASP A 175 -20.82 -19.93 4.01
CA ASP A 175 -21.01 -21.09 4.87
C ASP A 175 -21.05 -20.71 6.36
N ARG A 176 -21.92 -21.40 7.11
CA ARG A 176 -22.07 -21.20 8.56
C ARG A 176 -21.00 -22.00 9.31
N GLY A 177 -20.39 -21.41 10.32
CA GLY A 177 -19.46 -22.08 11.23
C GLY A 177 -18.01 -21.58 11.13
N LYS A 178 -17.05 -22.45 11.47
CA LYS A 178 -15.61 -22.12 11.53
C LYS A 178 -15.01 -21.68 10.20
N GLU A 179 -15.57 -22.14 9.10
CA GLU A 179 -15.12 -21.81 7.73
C GLU A 179 -15.55 -20.42 7.29
N ASN A 180 -16.46 -19.77 8.01
CA ASN A 180 -16.89 -18.41 7.67
C ASN A 180 -15.72 -17.41 7.90
N PRO A 181 -15.30 -16.66 6.85
CA PRO A 181 -14.18 -15.72 6.92
C PRO A 181 -14.35 -14.65 8.01
N PHE A 182 -15.59 -14.34 8.39
CA PHE A 182 -15.88 -13.38 9.46
C PHE A 182 -15.37 -13.84 10.82
N PHE A 183 -15.37 -15.16 11.08
CA PHE A 183 -14.88 -15.74 12.32
C PHE A 183 -13.45 -16.26 12.23
N SER A 184 -13.05 -16.75 11.07
CA SER A 184 -11.70 -17.29 10.83
C SER A 184 -10.65 -16.21 10.55
N GLY A 185 -11.05 -14.96 10.29
CA GLY A 185 -10.15 -13.89 9.84
C GLY A 185 -9.63 -14.08 8.42
N GLY A 186 -10.28 -14.93 7.63
CA GLY A 186 -9.93 -15.18 6.25
C GLY A 186 -10.22 -14.00 5.31
N THR A 187 -9.74 -14.14 4.08
CA THR A 187 -9.97 -13.15 3.00
C THR A 187 -11.44 -13.21 2.57
N VAL A 188 -12.10 -12.06 2.50
CA VAL A 188 -13.48 -11.93 2.04
C VAL A 188 -13.50 -11.50 0.58
N THR A 189 -14.28 -12.20 -0.25
CA THR A 189 -14.50 -11.83 -1.65
C THR A 189 -15.93 -11.34 -1.82
N VAL A 190 -16.08 -10.13 -2.35
CA VAL A 190 -17.37 -9.51 -2.63
C VAL A 190 -17.40 -9.08 -4.10
N ASP A 191 -18.32 -9.56 -4.89
CA ASP A 191 -18.51 -9.24 -6.33
C ASP A 191 -17.20 -9.31 -7.16
N GLY A 192 -16.35 -10.31 -6.88
CA GLY A 192 -15.04 -10.43 -7.54
C GLY A 192 -13.94 -9.52 -6.99
N LEU A 193 -14.22 -8.72 -5.96
CA LEU A 193 -13.22 -7.95 -5.23
C LEU A 193 -12.76 -8.75 -4.01
N VAL A 194 -11.48 -9.12 -3.99
CA VAL A 194 -10.82 -9.81 -2.88
C VAL A 194 -10.32 -8.76 -1.89
N LEU A 195 -10.94 -8.67 -0.72
CA LEU A 195 -10.55 -7.73 0.33
C LEU A 195 -9.36 -8.30 1.12
N HIS A 196 -8.20 -7.68 0.98
CA HIS A 196 -6.98 -8.05 1.69
C HIS A 196 -6.61 -6.97 2.71
N GLU A 197 -6.59 -7.38 3.99
CA GLU A 197 -6.17 -6.48 5.06
C GLU A 197 -4.66 -6.30 5.08
N HIS A 198 -4.19 -5.05 5.02
CA HIS A 198 -2.76 -4.76 5.13
C HIS A 198 -2.48 -3.45 5.87
N ARG A 199 -1.66 -3.52 6.93
CA ARG A 199 -1.35 -2.37 7.80
C ARG A 199 -0.48 -1.28 7.16
N LEU A 200 0.23 -1.59 6.07
CA LEU A 200 1.08 -0.62 5.36
C LEU A 200 0.32 0.18 4.28
N VAL A 201 -0.97 -0.03 4.12
CA VAL A 201 -1.81 0.83 3.30
C VAL A 201 -1.73 2.27 3.82
N TYR A 202 -1.55 3.23 2.90
CA TYR A 202 -1.35 4.63 3.25
C TYR A 202 -2.53 5.21 4.03
N ASN A 203 -2.21 5.98 5.05
CA ASN A 203 -3.18 6.69 5.89
C ASN A 203 -2.56 7.96 6.49
N THR A 204 -3.36 8.78 7.17
CA THR A 204 -2.92 10.05 7.73
C THR A 204 -2.92 10.11 9.26
N LYS A 205 -3.02 8.97 9.94
CA LYS A 205 -3.04 8.93 11.43
C LYS A 205 -1.80 9.51 12.08
N GLY A 206 -0.62 9.28 11.48
CA GLY A 206 0.65 9.82 11.94
C GLY A 206 0.97 11.21 11.40
N ALA A 207 0.14 11.75 10.51
CA ALA A 207 0.35 13.09 9.97
C ALA A 207 0.21 14.16 11.04
N ALA A 208 1.00 15.23 10.93
CA ALA A 208 0.89 16.38 11.81
C ALA A 208 -0.50 17.03 11.72
N SER A 209 -0.92 17.69 12.79
CA SER A 209 -2.13 18.51 12.77
C SER A 209 -2.01 19.56 11.66
N GLY A 210 -3.06 19.71 10.85
CA GLY A 210 -3.06 20.57 9.65
C GLY A 210 -2.49 19.94 8.39
N SER A 211 -2.02 18.68 8.44
CA SER A 211 -1.57 17.90 7.26
C SER A 211 -2.42 16.65 7.01
N LYS A 212 -3.52 16.50 7.74
CA LYS A 212 -4.50 15.44 7.54
C LYS A 212 -5.46 15.79 6.39
N TRP A 213 -6.41 14.93 6.11
CA TRP A 213 -7.40 15.13 5.06
C TRP A 213 -8.59 15.99 5.55
N GLY A 214 -9.52 16.29 4.62
CA GLY A 214 -10.70 17.11 4.87
C GLY A 214 -10.43 18.61 4.77
N ALA A 215 -11.49 19.40 4.66
CA ALA A 215 -11.43 20.85 4.51
C ALA A 215 -10.72 21.55 5.69
N GLY A 216 -10.82 20.98 6.90
CA GLY A 216 -10.12 21.45 8.10
C GLY A 216 -8.76 20.81 8.34
N SER A 217 -8.30 19.92 7.45
CA SER A 217 -7.06 19.14 7.60
C SER A 217 -6.97 18.37 8.94
N THR A 218 -8.11 17.86 9.41
CA THR A 218 -8.26 17.18 10.71
C THR A 218 -8.74 15.74 10.60
N VAL A 219 -9.20 15.32 9.42
CA VAL A 219 -9.77 13.98 9.19
C VAL A 219 -8.66 12.94 8.99
N ASP A 220 -8.72 11.86 9.76
CA ASP A 220 -7.89 10.69 9.52
C ASP A 220 -8.45 9.90 8.34
N GLY A 221 -7.69 9.85 7.26
CA GLY A 221 -8.07 9.15 6.05
C GLY A 221 -7.14 8.00 5.72
N SER A 222 -7.62 7.09 4.89
CA SER A 222 -6.85 6.00 4.31
C SER A 222 -7.13 5.86 2.82
N ARG A 223 -6.14 5.45 2.07
CA ARG A 223 -6.23 5.21 0.62
C ARG A 223 -6.27 3.73 0.34
N MET A 224 -7.47 3.17 0.19
CA MET A 224 -7.68 1.82 -0.29
C MET A 224 -7.17 1.71 -1.74
N LEU A 225 -6.44 0.63 -2.04
CA LEU A 225 -5.88 0.36 -3.36
C LEU A 225 -6.60 -0.83 -3.98
N VAL A 226 -7.26 -0.60 -5.10
CA VAL A 226 -7.87 -1.65 -5.92
C VAL A 226 -6.91 -1.98 -7.05
N CYS A 227 -6.33 -3.16 -6.97
CA CYS A 227 -5.30 -3.64 -7.88
C CYS A 227 -5.84 -4.72 -8.80
N GLY A 228 -5.65 -4.53 -10.08
CA GLY A 228 -5.88 -5.51 -11.12
C GLY A 228 -4.56 -6.07 -11.66
N SER A 229 -4.55 -6.48 -12.91
CA SER A 229 -3.35 -6.97 -13.59
C SER A 229 -2.37 -5.82 -13.84
N GLN A 230 -1.08 -6.08 -13.67
CA GLN A 230 0.02 -5.13 -13.91
C GLN A 230 -0.11 -3.83 -13.08
N ALA A 231 -0.52 -3.97 -11.81
CA ALA A 231 -0.68 -2.85 -10.90
C ALA A 231 0.65 -2.17 -10.54
N LEU A 232 1.73 -2.94 -10.39
CA LEU A 232 3.06 -2.49 -10.01
C LEU A 232 4.11 -3.13 -10.93
N GLY A 233 5.01 -2.32 -11.46
CA GLY A 233 6.24 -2.75 -12.11
C GLY A 233 7.38 -2.79 -11.11
N ILE A 234 8.11 -3.89 -11.06
CA ILE A 234 9.30 -4.07 -10.24
C ILE A 234 10.47 -4.42 -11.15
N ALA A 235 11.49 -3.58 -11.16
CA ALA A 235 12.79 -3.93 -11.74
C ALA A 235 13.68 -4.46 -10.61
N ASP A 236 14.06 -5.73 -10.68
CA ASP A 236 14.88 -6.41 -9.67
C ASP A 236 16.20 -6.88 -10.30
N LEU A 237 17.33 -6.41 -9.79
CA LEU A 237 18.66 -6.73 -10.26
C LEU A 237 19.36 -7.85 -9.47
N GLY A 238 18.59 -8.80 -8.98
CA GLY A 238 19.14 -9.99 -8.34
C GLY A 238 18.91 -10.09 -6.84
N SER A 239 19.52 -11.10 -6.21
CA SER A 239 19.39 -11.35 -4.77
C SER A 239 20.05 -10.24 -3.93
N PRO A 240 19.61 -10.03 -2.69
CA PRO A 240 20.30 -9.12 -1.79
C PRO A 240 21.75 -9.53 -1.56
N GLU A 241 22.65 -8.56 -1.59
CA GLU A 241 24.07 -8.76 -1.32
C GLU A 241 24.36 -8.53 0.17
N TRP A 242 25.16 -9.41 0.74
CA TRP A 242 25.54 -9.34 2.14
C TRP A 242 27.03 -9.07 2.26
N ALA A 243 27.39 -8.00 2.99
CA ALA A 243 28.78 -7.66 3.24
C ALA A 243 29.05 -7.66 4.75
N GLU A 244 30.16 -8.25 5.14
CA GLU A 244 30.65 -8.23 6.52
C GLU A 244 32.01 -7.56 6.57
N LYS A 245 32.21 -6.67 7.54
CA LYS A 245 33.48 -5.98 7.76
C LYS A 245 33.75 -5.84 9.25
N TRP A 246 35.02 -6.01 9.60
CA TRP A 246 35.53 -5.72 10.94
C TRP A 246 36.11 -4.30 10.99
N PHE A 247 35.75 -3.59 12.02
CA PHE A 247 36.20 -2.23 12.28
C PHE A 247 37.07 -2.21 13.53
N ASN A 248 37.83 -1.11 13.73
CA ASN A 248 38.65 -0.85 14.91
C ASN A 248 39.54 -2.04 15.28
N TYR A 249 40.47 -2.38 14.40
CA TYR A 249 41.45 -3.47 14.64
C TYR A 249 40.75 -4.81 15.02
N ASN A 250 39.71 -5.19 14.28
CA ASN A 250 38.94 -6.42 14.52
C ASN A 250 38.21 -6.49 15.88
N SER A 251 37.86 -5.34 16.47
CA SER A 251 37.11 -5.30 17.72
C SER A 251 35.59 -5.16 17.54
N SER A 252 35.14 -4.73 16.38
CA SER A 252 33.73 -4.37 16.15
C SER A 252 33.26 -4.91 14.80
N PRO A 253 32.52 -6.04 14.77
CA PRO A 253 31.93 -6.56 13.56
C PRO A 253 30.77 -5.71 13.08
N GLY A 254 30.63 -5.58 11.76
CA GLY A 254 29.50 -4.96 11.09
C GLY A 254 28.97 -5.86 9.98
N VAL A 255 27.66 -5.86 9.78
CA VAL A 255 26.95 -6.58 8.72
C VAL A 255 26.14 -5.56 7.95
N ASN A 256 26.19 -5.61 6.63
CA ASN A 256 25.43 -4.78 5.71
C ASN A 256 24.60 -5.63 4.77
N VAL A 257 23.45 -5.12 4.36
CA VAL A 257 22.62 -5.67 3.28
C VAL A 257 22.38 -4.60 2.23
N ASP A 258 22.61 -4.97 0.98
CA ASP A 258 22.44 -4.12 -0.18
C ASP A 258 21.46 -4.78 -1.16
N LYS A 259 20.56 -3.99 -1.76
CA LYS A 259 19.61 -4.45 -2.78
C LYS A 259 19.40 -3.37 -3.83
N MET A 260 19.59 -3.75 -5.10
CA MET A 260 19.27 -2.89 -6.24
C MET A 260 17.91 -3.25 -6.79
N PHE A 261 17.02 -2.28 -6.84
CA PHE A 261 15.69 -2.43 -7.44
C PHE A 261 15.08 -1.08 -7.81
N GLY A 262 13.98 -1.12 -8.54
CA GLY A 262 13.16 0.04 -8.87
C GLY A 262 11.69 -0.32 -8.82
N LEU A 263 10.84 0.65 -8.53
CA LEU A 263 9.39 0.52 -8.44
C LEU A 263 8.73 1.56 -9.33
N LEU A 264 7.75 1.14 -10.11
CA LEU A 264 6.98 2.02 -10.97
C LEU A 264 5.51 1.60 -10.96
N LYS A 265 4.61 2.56 -10.95
CA LYS A 265 3.21 2.36 -11.24
C LYS A 265 2.99 2.55 -12.74
N PRO A 266 2.74 1.47 -13.54
CA PRO A 266 2.63 1.56 -14.98
C PRO A 266 1.48 2.44 -15.42
N LYS A 267 1.69 3.21 -16.48
CA LYS A 267 0.70 4.08 -17.09
C LYS A 267 0.49 3.68 -18.56
N TYR A 268 -0.68 3.97 -19.08
CA TYR A 268 -1.00 3.75 -20.48
C TYR A 268 -1.84 4.90 -21.04
N HIS A 269 -1.83 5.05 -22.33
CA HIS A 269 -2.72 5.99 -23.00
C HIS A 269 -4.05 5.28 -23.27
N SER A 270 -5.09 5.69 -22.55
CA SER A 270 -6.43 5.12 -22.72
C SER A 270 -7.05 5.62 -24.02
N ILE A 271 -7.50 4.67 -24.86
CA ILE A 271 -8.26 5.00 -26.09
C ILE A 271 -9.69 5.46 -25.78
N TYR A 272 -10.18 5.19 -24.58
CA TYR A 272 -11.55 5.56 -24.17
C TYR A 272 -11.61 6.98 -23.63
N SER A 273 -10.67 7.36 -22.77
CA SER A 273 -10.60 8.72 -22.19
C SER A 273 -9.72 9.68 -22.98
N GLY A 274 -8.87 9.18 -23.88
CA GLY A 274 -7.88 9.98 -24.61
C GLY A 274 -6.75 10.54 -23.73
N THR A 275 -6.63 10.07 -22.50
CA THR A 275 -5.65 10.56 -21.50
C THR A 275 -4.73 9.44 -21.02
N VAL A 276 -3.61 9.82 -20.40
CA VAL A 276 -2.71 8.88 -19.72
C VAL A 276 -3.31 8.50 -18.37
N GLU A 277 -3.48 7.21 -18.13
CA GLU A 277 -4.07 6.65 -16.91
C GLU A 277 -3.19 5.58 -16.29
N ASP A 278 -3.34 5.37 -14.97
CA ASP A 278 -2.75 4.23 -14.28
C ASP A 278 -3.32 2.93 -14.83
N PHE A 279 -2.47 1.96 -15.12
CA PHE A 279 -2.90 0.76 -15.87
C PHE A 279 -3.78 -0.18 -15.05
N GLY A 280 -3.30 -0.62 -13.90
CA GLY A 280 -3.95 -1.65 -13.11
C GLY A 280 -4.27 -1.25 -11.66
N VAL A 281 -4.25 0.04 -11.33
CA VAL A 281 -4.49 0.53 -9.97
C VAL A 281 -5.58 1.59 -9.96
N MET A 282 -6.48 1.50 -9.00
CA MET A 282 -7.44 2.55 -8.67
C MET A 282 -7.33 2.85 -7.17
N ALA A 283 -7.24 4.13 -6.84
CA ALA A 283 -7.12 4.63 -5.48
C ALA A 283 -8.47 5.15 -4.98
N ILE A 284 -8.90 4.67 -3.83
CA ILE A 284 -10.17 5.06 -3.20
C ILE A 284 -9.86 5.65 -1.82
N ASP A 285 -10.11 6.93 -1.68
CA ASP A 285 -9.92 7.65 -0.42
C ASP A 285 -11.17 7.53 0.46
N HIS A 286 -10.99 7.25 1.74
CA HIS A 286 -12.06 7.15 2.73
C HIS A 286 -11.58 7.57 4.11
N ALA A 287 -12.50 8.00 5.00
CA ALA A 287 -12.21 8.28 6.41
C ALA A 287 -12.01 6.99 7.22
N ILE A 288 -11.22 7.04 8.33
CA ILE A 288 -10.95 5.91 9.21
C ILE A 288 -11.09 6.27 10.69
#